data_837baa40263d29407af3260a1bc731e7
#
_entry.id   837baa40263d29407af3260a1bc731e7
#
_cell.length_a   1.000
_cell.length_b   1.000
_cell.length_c   1.000
_cell.angle_alpha   90.00
_cell.angle_beta   90.00
_cell.angle_gamma   90.00
#
_symmetry.space_group_name_H-M   'P 1'
#
loop_
_entity.id
_entity.type
_entity.pdbx_description
1 polymer ?
#
loop_
_entity_poly.entity_id
_entity_poly.type
_entity_poly.pdbx_seq_one_letter_code
_entity_poly.pdbx_strand_id
1 'polypeptide(L)'
;MSLNLVTLLYLVASICFIQALKGLSHPTTSIKGNLFGMTGMAIAIATTVGLVMMLAQESAVTGMTYVLAGLVIGGGAGAIMAKRVEMTKMPELVAFMHSMIGLAAVCIAVAAVAEPNAFGIVAAGQPIPLGNRLELFIGTFVGAITFSGSVIAFGKLSGKYKFRLFQGAPVTFPGQHMLNLALAIVMVGSGVMFAIAPGAEPAWNYFVVMTAVAFILGVLIIIPIGGADMPVVVSMLNSYSGWAAAGIGFSLNNSMLIVAGSLVGSSGAILSYIMCKAMNRSFFNVILGGFGGDVAAGAAGGAQEQRNVKSGSADDAAFLMTNAETVIIIPGYGLAVARAQHALDRKSTRLNSSHSQQSRMPSSA
;
A
#
# COMPACT_ATOMS: atom_id res chain seq x y z
N MET A 1 6.36 34.48 2.38
CA MET A 1 6.08 33.69 1.15
C MET A 1 4.64 33.98 0.74
N SER A 2 4.30 34.31 -0.51
CA SER A 2 2.89 34.58 -0.88
C SER A 2 2.15 33.23 -1.09
N LEU A 3 0.82 33.18 -0.84
CA LEU A 3 0.01 32.00 -1.07
C LEU A 3 0.06 31.54 -2.53
N ASN A 4 0.14 32.46 -3.48
CA ASN A 4 0.30 32.16 -4.91
C ASN A 4 1.62 31.43 -5.20
N LEU A 5 2.70 31.78 -4.50
CA LEU A 5 3.98 31.09 -4.64
C LEU A 5 3.92 29.65 -4.06
N VAL A 6 3.22 29.46 -2.93
CA VAL A 6 2.97 28.12 -2.37
C VAL A 6 2.24 27.24 -3.37
N THR A 7 1.15 27.76 -3.94
CA THR A 7 0.37 27.03 -4.96
C THR A 7 1.20 26.69 -6.19
N LEU A 8 2.04 27.62 -6.66
CA LEU A 8 2.93 27.39 -7.80
C LEU A 8 3.97 26.30 -7.50
N LEU A 9 4.59 26.32 -6.31
CA LEU A 9 5.58 25.33 -5.93
C LEU A 9 4.95 23.93 -5.75
N TYR A 10 3.73 23.83 -5.20
CA TYR A 10 2.98 22.59 -5.14
C TYR A 10 2.59 22.08 -6.53
N LEU A 11 2.27 22.96 -7.47
CA LEU A 11 2.03 22.58 -8.86
C LEU A 11 3.30 21.98 -9.50
N VAL A 12 4.45 22.61 -9.31
CA VAL A 12 5.75 22.09 -9.80
C VAL A 12 6.05 20.73 -9.18
N ALA A 13 5.86 20.58 -7.86
CA ALA A 13 6.04 19.30 -7.20
C ALA A 13 5.09 18.21 -7.75
N SER A 14 3.83 18.56 -8.03
CA SER A 14 2.85 17.65 -8.65
C SER A 14 3.28 17.19 -10.04
N ILE A 15 3.80 18.11 -10.87
CA ILE A 15 4.35 17.77 -12.19
C ILE A 15 5.54 16.80 -12.04
N CYS A 16 6.42 17.03 -11.05
CA CYS A 16 7.52 16.12 -10.76
C CYS A 16 7.02 14.72 -10.39
N PHE A 17 5.95 14.59 -9.58
CA PHE A 17 5.38 13.27 -9.24
C PHE A 17 4.74 12.57 -10.43
N ILE A 18 4.05 13.30 -11.31
CA ILE A 18 3.52 12.71 -12.56
C ILE A 18 4.67 12.17 -13.41
N GLN A 19 5.77 12.96 -13.58
CA GLN A 19 6.94 12.51 -14.31
C GLN A 19 7.66 11.35 -13.61
N ALA A 20 7.65 11.29 -12.30
CA ALA A 20 8.18 10.17 -11.55
C ALA A 20 7.43 8.87 -11.86
N LEU A 21 6.10 8.88 -11.79
CA LEU A 21 5.27 7.71 -12.12
C LEU A 21 5.48 7.27 -13.57
N LYS A 22 5.50 8.22 -14.51
CA LYS A 22 5.78 7.94 -15.93
C LYS A 22 7.19 7.37 -16.12
N GLY A 23 8.20 7.89 -15.43
CA GLY A 23 9.56 7.40 -15.52
C GLY A 23 9.75 6.02 -14.91
N LEU A 24 9.07 5.72 -13.80
CA LEU A 24 9.12 4.43 -13.11
C LEU A 24 8.42 3.30 -13.88
N SER A 25 7.57 3.61 -14.86
CA SER A 25 6.86 2.60 -15.65
C SER A 25 7.76 1.83 -16.63
N HIS A 26 8.99 2.28 -16.88
CA HIS A 26 9.91 1.61 -17.79
C HIS A 26 11.32 1.48 -17.18
N PRO A 27 11.99 0.30 -17.29
CA PRO A 27 13.29 0.06 -16.67
C PRO A 27 14.40 1.05 -17.07
N THR A 28 14.42 1.49 -18.33
CA THR A 28 15.46 2.41 -18.82
C THR A 28 15.30 3.85 -18.33
N THR A 29 14.08 4.23 -17.90
CA THR A 29 13.78 5.58 -17.42
C THR A 29 13.58 5.63 -15.89
N SER A 30 13.62 4.48 -15.21
CA SER A 30 13.30 4.36 -13.76
C SER A 30 14.22 5.24 -12.87
N ILE A 31 15.51 5.33 -13.19
CA ILE A 31 16.46 6.18 -12.44
C ILE A 31 16.07 7.66 -12.55
N LYS A 32 15.70 8.14 -13.76
CA LYS A 32 15.23 9.52 -13.96
C LYS A 32 13.89 9.76 -13.27
N GLY A 33 12.98 8.77 -13.34
CA GLY A 33 11.70 8.82 -12.61
C GLY A 33 11.89 8.96 -11.10
N ASN A 34 12.78 8.18 -10.52
CA ASN A 34 13.10 8.28 -9.10
C ASN A 34 13.69 9.66 -8.73
N LEU A 35 14.55 10.23 -9.57
CA LEU A 35 15.09 11.57 -9.35
C LEU A 35 13.99 12.63 -9.37
N PHE A 36 13.02 12.55 -10.30
CA PHE A 36 11.86 13.43 -10.31
C PHE A 36 11.02 13.28 -9.03
N GLY A 37 10.81 12.06 -8.54
CA GLY A 37 10.11 11.82 -7.28
C GLY A 37 10.81 12.47 -6.07
N MET A 38 12.11 12.29 -5.98
CA MET A 38 12.93 12.90 -4.91
C MET A 38 12.91 14.43 -4.96
N THR A 39 13.05 15.02 -6.14
CA THR A 39 13.00 16.48 -6.31
C THR A 39 11.62 17.05 -6.00
N GLY A 40 10.55 16.38 -6.47
CA GLY A 40 9.17 16.76 -6.13
C GLY A 40 8.91 16.73 -4.64
N MET A 41 9.36 15.69 -3.94
CA MET A 41 9.24 15.59 -2.48
C MET A 41 10.03 16.68 -1.77
N ALA A 42 11.26 16.96 -2.18
CA ALA A 42 12.08 18.02 -1.59
C ALA A 42 11.40 19.41 -1.73
N ILE A 43 10.84 19.72 -2.91
CA ILE A 43 10.09 20.96 -3.15
C ILE A 43 8.85 21.00 -2.26
N ALA A 44 8.09 19.90 -2.15
CA ALA A 44 6.87 19.84 -1.34
C ALA A 44 7.18 20.07 0.16
N ILE A 45 8.22 19.41 0.69
CA ILE A 45 8.65 19.57 2.09
C ILE A 45 9.09 21.01 2.34
N ALA A 46 9.98 21.58 1.50
CA ALA A 46 10.46 22.94 1.65
C ALA A 46 9.31 23.97 1.60
N THR A 47 8.36 23.76 0.69
CA THR A 47 7.17 24.61 0.56
C THR A 47 6.28 24.52 1.80
N THR A 48 6.04 23.31 2.32
CA THR A 48 5.22 23.11 3.53
C THR A 48 5.88 23.73 4.76
N VAL A 49 7.20 23.53 4.93
CA VAL A 49 7.95 24.18 6.03
C VAL A 49 7.84 25.70 5.93
N GLY A 50 8.04 26.27 4.73
CA GLY A 50 7.90 27.72 4.51
C GLY A 50 6.47 28.23 4.79
N LEU A 51 5.44 27.45 4.46
CA LEU A 51 4.04 27.76 4.75
C LEU A 51 3.77 27.74 6.27
N VAL A 52 4.23 26.70 6.97
CA VAL A 52 4.10 26.58 8.43
C VAL A 52 4.76 27.76 9.14
N MET A 53 5.99 28.12 8.73
CA MET A 53 6.69 29.28 9.30
C MET A 53 5.95 30.60 9.05
N MET A 54 5.24 30.72 7.94
CA MET A 54 4.46 31.91 7.62
C MET A 54 3.18 32.01 8.45
N LEU A 55 2.52 30.87 8.69
CA LEU A 55 1.20 30.84 9.37
C LEU A 55 1.30 30.77 10.89
N ALA A 56 2.34 30.16 11.44
CA ALA A 56 2.42 29.82 12.86
C ALA A 56 2.85 30.97 13.79
N GLN A 57 3.19 32.16 13.26
CA GLN A 57 3.55 33.36 14.03
C GLN A 57 4.33 33.05 15.35
N GLU A 58 3.71 33.32 16.52
CA GLU A 58 4.35 33.14 17.84
C GLU A 58 4.58 31.66 18.23
N SER A 59 3.74 30.71 17.75
CA SER A 59 3.89 29.28 18.02
C SER A 59 4.83 28.55 17.04
N ALA A 60 5.40 29.27 16.06
CA ALA A 60 6.21 28.68 14.99
C ALA A 60 7.39 27.87 15.52
N VAL A 61 8.06 28.35 16.57
CA VAL A 61 9.26 27.67 17.13
C VAL A 61 8.90 26.31 17.74
N THR A 62 7.86 26.26 18.56
CA THR A 62 7.43 25.02 19.22
C THR A 62 6.89 24.00 18.21
N GLY A 63 6.02 24.45 17.29
CA GLY A 63 5.49 23.60 16.22
C GLY A 63 6.58 23.05 15.31
N MET A 64 7.53 23.89 14.91
CA MET A 64 8.67 23.49 14.09
C MET A 64 9.58 22.47 14.80
N THR A 65 9.74 22.57 16.11
CA THR A 65 10.52 21.60 16.89
C THR A 65 9.90 20.21 16.80
N TYR A 66 8.58 20.08 16.92
CA TYR A 66 7.89 18.80 16.76
C TYR A 66 7.99 18.27 15.32
N VAL A 67 7.86 19.12 14.31
CA VAL A 67 8.02 18.73 12.89
C VAL A 67 9.43 18.22 12.63
N LEU A 68 10.47 18.94 13.09
CA LEU A 68 11.86 18.51 12.93
C LEU A 68 12.17 17.22 13.69
N ALA A 69 11.67 17.08 14.92
CA ALA A 69 11.81 15.84 15.68
C ALA A 69 11.17 14.66 14.95
N GLY A 70 9.93 14.82 14.44
CA GLY A 70 9.25 13.80 13.64
C GLY A 70 10.01 13.45 12.36
N LEU A 71 10.55 14.44 11.67
CA LEU A 71 11.34 14.25 10.45
C LEU A 71 12.66 13.48 10.74
N VAL A 72 13.36 13.83 11.80
CA VAL A 72 14.63 13.17 12.18
C VAL A 72 14.35 11.73 12.62
N ILE A 73 13.37 11.50 13.47
CA ILE A 73 13.02 10.16 13.97
C ILE A 73 12.47 9.29 12.84
N GLY A 74 11.44 9.76 12.13
CA GLY A 74 10.79 9.02 11.05
C GLY A 74 11.70 8.83 9.85
N GLY A 75 12.38 9.90 9.41
CA GLY A 75 13.31 9.86 8.29
C GLY A 75 14.54 9.01 8.60
N GLY A 76 15.09 9.10 9.82
CA GLY A 76 16.20 8.27 10.28
C GLY A 76 15.83 6.79 10.34
N ALA A 77 14.71 6.45 10.96
CA ALA A 77 14.19 5.08 11.00
C ALA A 77 13.94 4.53 9.59
N GLY A 78 13.27 5.31 8.73
CA GLY A 78 13.00 4.93 7.34
C GLY A 78 14.26 4.72 6.51
N ALA A 79 15.25 5.59 6.64
CA ALA A 79 16.54 5.46 5.94
C ALA A 79 17.34 4.22 6.39
N ILE A 80 17.34 3.91 7.69
CA ILE A 80 17.98 2.71 8.23
C ILE A 80 17.28 1.46 7.71
N MET A 81 15.96 1.43 7.73
CA MET A 81 15.16 0.31 7.22
C MET A 81 15.40 0.11 5.72
N ALA A 82 15.34 1.16 4.92
CA ALA A 82 15.55 1.10 3.47
C ALA A 82 16.94 0.56 3.08
N LYS A 83 17.98 0.91 3.85
CA LYS A 83 19.35 0.40 3.62
C LYS A 83 19.54 -1.05 4.02
N ARG A 84 18.81 -1.54 5.02
CA ARG A 84 18.98 -2.89 5.60
C ARG A 84 18.08 -3.95 5.03
N VAL A 85 17.01 -3.54 4.35
CA VAL A 85 16.01 -4.49 3.81
C VAL A 85 16.60 -5.21 2.60
N GLU A 86 16.48 -6.54 2.62
CA GLU A 86 16.79 -7.40 1.48
C GLU A 86 15.67 -7.29 0.42
N MET A 87 16.01 -7.45 -0.86
CA MET A 87 15.05 -7.39 -1.97
C MET A 87 13.87 -8.36 -1.79
N THR A 88 14.14 -9.53 -1.19
CA THR A 88 13.11 -10.54 -0.89
C THR A 88 12.09 -10.09 0.17
N LYS A 89 12.45 -9.13 1.01
CA LYS A 89 11.60 -8.57 2.08
C LYS A 89 10.96 -7.22 1.72
N MET A 90 11.11 -6.77 0.48
CA MET A 90 10.50 -5.50 0.02
C MET A 90 8.97 -5.48 0.19
N PRO A 91 8.20 -6.54 -0.11
CA PRO A 91 6.75 -6.51 0.12
C PRO A 91 6.37 -6.32 1.58
N GLU A 92 7.14 -6.89 2.53
CA GLU A 92 6.94 -6.66 3.96
C GLU A 92 7.14 -5.19 4.32
N LEU A 93 8.24 -4.58 3.85
CA LEU A 93 8.53 -3.17 4.11
C LEU A 93 7.45 -2.26 3.54
N VAL A 94 7.00 -2.53 2.32
CA VAL A 94 5.94 -1.75 1.66
C VAL A 94 4.64 -1.82 2.45
N ALA A 95 4.24 -3.02 2.91
CA ALA A 95 3.06 -3.16 3.77
C ALA A 95 3.21 -2.38 5.09
N PHE A 96 4.38 -2.45 5.72
CA PHE A 96 4.66 -1.66 6.93
C PHE A 96 4.56 -0.14 6.68
N MET A 97 5.11 0.35 5.58
CA MET A 97 5.02 1.77 5.21
C MET A 97 3.56 2.22 5.02
N HIS A 98 2.73 1.40 4.36
CA HIS A 98 1.30 1.72 4.21
C HIS A 98 0.56 1.76 5.54
N SER A 99 0.96 0.93 6.52
CA SER A 99 0.38 1.02 7.86
C SER A 99 0.69 2.38 8.51
N MET A 100 1.92 2.87 8.40
CA MET A 100 2.28 4.18 8.95
C MET A 100 1.57 5.33 8.25
N ILE A 101 1.38 5.26 6.93
CA ILE A 101 0.61 6.26 6.17
C ILE A 101 -0.85 6.27 6.62
N GLY A 102 -1.47 5.09 6.76
CA GLY A 102 -2.83 4.97 7.27
C GLY A 102 -3.00 5.54 8.68
N LEU A 103 -2.05 5.27 9.57
CA LEU A 103 -2.04 5.83 10.92
C LEU A 103 -1.89 7.36 10.91
N ALA A 104 -0.99 7.88 10.07
CA ALA A 104 -0.81 9.33 9.91
C ALA A 104 -2.10 10.02 9.47
N ALA A 105 -2.84 9.43 8.50
CA ALA A 105 -4.11 9.96 8.06
C ALA A 105 -5.15 10.02 9.22
N VAL A 106 -5.24 8.96 10.02
CA VAL A 106 -6.13 8.93 11.20
C VAL A 106 -5.70 9.98 12.23
N CYS A 107 -4.41 10.09 12.55
CA CYS A 107 -3.92 11.07 13.51
C CYS A 107 -4.21 12.52 13.07
N ILE A 108 -4.02 12.82 11.79
CA ILE A 108 -4.34 14.15 11.22
C ILE A 108 -5.84 14.41 11.31
N ALA A 109 -6.68 13.43 10.97
CA ALA A 109 -8.13 13.58 11.06
C ALA A 109 -8.61 13.78 12.50
N VAL A 110 -8.07 13.01 13.46
CA VAL A 110 -8.35 13.20 14.89
C VAL A 110 -7.98 14.61 15.33
N ALA A 111 -6.81 15.10 14.97
CA ALA A 111 -6.37 16.46 15.29
C ALA A 111 -7.27 17.52 14.64
N ALA A 112 -7.66 17.33 13.37
CA ALA A 112 -8.53 18.26 12.65
C ALA A 112 -9.97 18.30 13.18
N VAL A 113 -10.49 17.20 13.73
CA VAL A 113 -11.80 17.15 14.38
C VAL A 113 -11.73 17.77 15.79
N ALA A 114 -10.61 17.54 16.52
CA ALA A 114 -10.42 18.09 17.86
C ALA A 114 -10.21 19.60 17.85
N GLU A 115 -9.41 20.10 16.91
CA GLU A 115 -9.02 21.53 16.83
C GLU A 115 -9.17 22.07 15.38
N PRO A 116 -10.40 22.16 14.86
CA PRO A 116 -10.62 22.51 13.46
C PRO A 116 -10.18 23.93 13.08
N ASN A 117 -10.15 24.84 14.03
CA ASN A 117 -9.63 26.19 13.84
C ASN A 117 -8.11 26.24 13.66
N ALA A 118 -7.37 25.35 14.32
CA ALA A 118 -5.92 25.27 14.15
C ALA A 118 -5.51 24.87 12.73
N PHE A 119 -6.36 24.11 12.04
CA PHE A 119 -6.17 23.70 10.64
C PHE A 119 -6.76 24.66 9.61
N GLY A 120 -7.37 25.78 10.08
CA GLY A 120 -8.01 26.76 9.19
C GLY A 120 -9.30 26.24 8.52
N ILE A 121 -9.88 25.15 9.02
CA ILE A 121 -11.14 24.59 8.50
C ILE A 121 -12.32 25.50 8.83
N VAL A 122 -12.33 26.06 10.05
CA VAL A 122 -13.37 26.97 10.54
C VAL A 122 -12.76 28.05 11.44
N ALA A 123 -13.48 29.14 11.63
CA ALA A 123 -13.17 30.09 12.67
C ALA A 123 -13.46 29.52 14.06
N ALA A 124 -12.78 30.05 15.08
CA ALA A 124 -12.94 29.56 16.45
C ALA A 124 -14.42 29.57 16.89
N GLY A 125 -14.89 28.44 17.44
CA GLY A 125 -16.26 28.27 17.93
C GLY A 125 -17.32 27.97 16.85
N GLN A 126 -16.92 27.87 15.59
CA GLN A 126 -17.84 27.49 14.51
C GLN A 126 -17.85 25.96 14.31
N PRO A 127 -19.00 25.36 13.97
CA PRO A 127 -19.08 23.94 13.66
C PRO A 127 -18.37 23.63 12.33
N ILE A 128 -17.78 22.44 12.23
CA ILE A 128 -17.16 21.96 10.98
C ILE A 128 -18.25 21.84 9.90
N PRO A 129 -18.05 22.42 8.69
CA PRO A 129 -19.00 22.32 7.58
C PRO A 129 -19.24 20.86 7.17
N LEU A 130 -20.43 20.58 6.63
CA LEU A 130 -20.82 19.23 6.18
C LEU A 130 -19.81 18.63 5.17
N GLY A 131 -19.33 19.44 4.23
CA GLY A 131 -18.34 19.01 3.24
C GLY A 131 -17.06 18.49 3.91
N ASN A 132 -16.47 19.27 4.81
CA ASN A 132 -15.26 18.88 5.53
C ASN A 132 -15.50 17.65 6.44
N ARG A 133 -16.69 17.52 7.05
CA ARG A 133 -17.03 16.31 7.83
C ARG A 133 -17.07 15.06 6.95
N LEU A 134 -17.63 15.14 5.75
CA LEU A 134 -17.65 14.03 4.79
C LEU A 134 -16.24 13.66 4.32
N GLU A 135 -15.40 14.65 4.05
CA GLU A 135 -14.00 14.44 3.66
C GLU A 135 -13.18 13.79 4.78
N LEU A 136 -13.33 14.29 6.01
CA LEU A 136 -12.72 13.71 7.21
C LEU A 136 -13.22 12.29 7.47
N PHE A 137 -14.52 12.05 7.28
CA PHE A 137 -15.10 10.70 7.36
C PHE A 137 -14.38 9.75 6.40
N ILE A 138 -14.33 10.11 5.10
CA ILE A 138 -13.71 9.27 4.07
C ILE A 138 -12.22 9.06 4.36
N GLY A 139 -11.47 10.14 4.62
CA GLY A 139 -10.04 10.07 4.90
C GLY A 139 -9.71 9.20 6.12
N THR A 140 -10.53 9.32 7.17
CA THR A 140 -10.31 8.58 8.44
C THR A 140 -10.61 7.10 8.30
N PHE A 141 -11.78 6.73 7.78
CA PHE A 141 -12.13 5.30 7.72
C PHE A 141 -11.23 4.54 6.75
N VAL A 142 -10.89 5.14 5.60
CA VAL A 142 -9.94 4.54 4.66
C VAL A 142 -8.54 4.43 5.30
N GLY A 143 -8.10 5.47 6.00
CA GLY A 143 -6.84 5.46 6.74
C GLY A 143 -6.79 4.39 7.83
N ALA A 144 -7.87 4.23 8.62
CA ALA A 144 -7.97 3.24 9.69
C ALA A 144 -7.94 1.79 9.14
N ILE A 145 -8.71 1.52 8.08
CA ILE A 145 -8.68 0.22 7.38
C ILE A 145 -7.28 -0.04 6.82
N THR A 146 -6.65 0.97 6.21
CA THR A 146 -5.29 0.86 5.67
C THR A 146 -4.28 0.51 6.75
N PHE A 147 -4.32 1.19 7.89
CA PHE A 147 -3.41 0.92 9.01
C PHE A 147 -3.54 -0.52 9.48
N SER A 148 -4.72 -0.90 9.97
CA SER A 148 -4.93 -2.20 10.59
C SER A 148 -4.77 -3.35 9.58
N GLY A 149 -5.27 -3.19 8.36
CA GLY A 149 -5.11 -4.15 7.29
C GLY A 149 -3.65 -4.34 6.88
N SER A 150 -2.88 -3.25 6.79
CA SER A 150 -1.45 -3.30 6.45
C SER A 150 -0.60 -3.94 7.55
N VAL A 151 -0.95 -3.76 8.83
CA VAL A 151 -0.29 -4.46 9.94
C VAL A 151 -0.48 -5.98 9.81
N ILE A 152 -1.69 -6.43 9.49
CA ILE A 152 -1.95 -7.86 9.27
C ILE A 152 -1.21 -8.37 8.02
N ALA A 153 -1.24 -7.61 6.93
CA ALA A 153 -0.52 -7.97 5.69
C ALA A 153 0.99 -8.08 5.94
N PHE A 154 1.59 -7.11 6.65
CA PHE A 154 2.98 -7.15 7.08
C PHE A 154 3.30 -8.42 7.88
N GLY A 155 2.47 -8.73 8.88
CA GLY A 155 2.64 -9.93 9.70
C GLY A 155 2.59 -11.22 8.89
N LYS A 156 1.63 -11.33 7.95
CA LYS A 156 1.48 -12.50 7.07
C LYS A 156 2.63 -12.66 6.08
N LEU A 157 3.17 -11.57 5.54
CA LEU A 157 4.29 -11.58 4.61
C LEU A 157 5.61 -11.92 5.32
N SER A 158 5.82 -11.41 6.55
CA SER A 158 7.07 -11.65 7.27
C SER A 158 7.25 -13.10 7.70
N GLY A 159 6.16 -13.84 7.96
CA GLY A 159 6.18 -15.24 8.36
C GLY A 159 6.93 -15.54 9.67
N LYS A 160 7.45 -14.49 10.35
CA LYS A 160 8.29 -14.63 11.55
C LYS A 160 7.50 -14.84 12.84
N TYR A 161 6.23 -14.42 12.83
CA TYR A 161 5.40 -14.39 14.02
C TYR A 161 4.58 -15.67 14.15
N LYS A 162 4.64 -16.32 15.31
CA LYS A 162 3.85 -17.54 15.60
C LYS A 162 2.36 -17.27 15.83
N PHE A 163 1.97 -16.00 15.86
CA PHE A 163 0.58 -15.61 16.10
C PHE A 163 -0.28 -15.95 14.88
N ARG A 164 -1.41 -16.62 15.08
CA ARG A 164 -2.26 -17.18 14.02
C ARG A 164 -2.68 -16.18 12.96
N LEU A 165 -2.93 -14.91 13.34
CA LEU A 165 -3.31 -13.86 12.40
C LEU A 165 -2.17 -13.43 11.46
N PHE A 166 -0.91 -13.67 11.86
CA PHE A 166 0.29 -13.32 11.09
C PHE A 166 0.88 -14.51 10.33
N GLN A 167 0.21 -15.66 10.35
CA GLN A 167 0.58 -16.78 9.51
C GLN A 167 0.04 -16.57 8.10
N GLY A 168 0.77 -17.00 7.07
CA GLY A 168 0.37 -16.84 5.67
C GLY A 168 -0.92 -17.59 5.29
N ALA A 169 -1.41 -18.48 6.14
CA ALA A 169 -2.66 -19.20 5.93
C ALA A 169 -3.89 -18.27 6.12
N PRO A 170 -4.96 -18.46 5.32
CA PRO A 170 -6.22 -17.77 5.52
C PRO A 170 -6.85 -18.14 6.86
N VAL A 171 -7.37 -17.15 7.57
CA VAL A 171 -8.13 -17.34 8.81
C VAL A 171 -9.58 -17.01 8.51
N THR A 172 -10.42 -18.03 8.45
CA THR A 172 -11.86 -17.90 8.21
C THR A 172 -12.67 -18.46 9.37
N PHE A 173 -13.85 -17.91 9.58
CA PHE A 173 -14.82 -18.39 10.56
C PHE A 173 -16.25 -18.24 10.02
N PRO A 174 -17.19 -19.08 10.49
CA PRO A 174 -18.60 -19.02 10.03
C PRO A 174 -19.21 -17.64 10.32
N GLY A 175 -19.92 -17.08 9.34
CA GLY A 175 -20.57 -15.78 9.48
C GLY A 175 -19.67 -14.56 9.30
N GLN A 176 -18.40 -14.72 8.93
CA GLN A 176 -17.43 -13.62 8.76
C GLN A 176 -17.93 -12.54 7.80
N HIS A 177 -18.50 -12.92 6.67
CA HIS A 177 -19.02 -11.95 5.69
C HIS A 177 -20.19 -11.13 6.22
N MET A 178 -21.09 -11.79 6.98
CA MET A 178 -22.21 -11.09 7.63
C MET A 178 -21.72 -10.13 8.72
N LEU A 179 -20.71 -10.53 9.49
CA LEU A 179 -20.08 -9.67 10.47
C LEU A 179 -19.40 -8.46 9.80
N ASN A 180 -18.64 -8.68 8.74
CA ASN A 180 -18.00 -7.59 7.97
C ASN A 180 -19.03 -6.63 7.40
N LEU A 181 -20.14 -7.14 6.86
CA LEU A 181 -21.23 -6.31 6.35
C LEU A 181 -21.90 -5.50 7.47
N ALA A 182 -22.20 -6.14 8.59
CA ALA A 182 -22.78 -5.45 9.75
C ALA A 182 -21.87 -4.33 10.27
N LEU A 183 -20.56 -4.60 10.41
CA LEU A 183 -19.58 -3.60 10.81
C LEU A 183 -19.44 -2.48 9.77
N ALA A 184 -19.48 -2.80 8.47
CA ALA A 184 -19.47 -1.79 7.42
C ALA A 184 -20.70 -0.88 7.49
N ILE A 185 -21.89 -1.44 7.74
CA ILE A 185 -23.13 -0.65 7.94
C ILE A 185 -23.01 0.25 9.16
N VAL A 186 -22.50 -0.27 10.29
CA VAL A 186 -22.28 0.52 11.51
C VAL A 186 -21.27 1.63 11.25
N MET A 187 -20.15 1.34 10.56
CA MET A 187 -19.12 2.33 10.21
C MET A 187 -19.71 3.45 9.34
N VAL A 188 -20.40 3.10 8.26
CA VAL A 188 -21.00 4.09 7.35
C VAL A 188 -22.11 4.87 8.08
N GLY A 189 -22.96 4.18 8.84
CA GLY A 189 -24.00 4.82 9.64
C GLY A 189 -23.44 5.83 10.65
N SER A 190 -22.39 5.43 11.39
CA SER A 190 -21.71 6.35 12.31
C SER A 190 -21.04 7.50 11.58
N GLY A 191 -20.47 7.29 10.38
CA GLY A 191 -19.90 8.34 9.54
C GLY A 191 -20.93 9.33 9.03
N VAL A 192 -22.11 8.85 8.62
CA VAL A 192 -23.26 9.72 8.25
C VAL A 192 -23.73 10.51 9.48
N MET A 193 -23.88 9.86 10.63
CA MET A 193 -24.27 10.55 11.87
C MET A 193 -23.23 11.60 12.30
N PHE A 194 -21.93 11.31 12.11
CA PHE A 194 -20.86 12.31 12.29
C PHE A 194 -21.06 13.52 11.38
N ALA A 195 -21.39 13.28 10.10
CA ALA A 195 -21.57 14.35 9.12
C ALA A 195 -22.75 15.27 9.47
N ILE A 196 -23.87 14.72 9.94
CA ILE A 196 -25.11 15.47 10.21
C ILE A 196 -25.32 15.85 11.68
N ALA A 197 -24.39 15.48 12.58
CA ALA A 197 -24.54 15.73 14.02
C ALA A 197 -24.68 17.22 14.34
N PRO A 198 -25.63 17.62 15.22
CA PRO A 198 -25.95 19.02 15.46
C PRO A 198 -24.96 19.76 16.36
N GLY A 199 -23.92 19.13 16.87
CA GLY A 199 -22.93 19.72 17.77
C GLY A 199 -21.59 19.01 17.79
N ALA A 200 -20.62 19.57 18.49
CA ALA A 200 -19.26 19.02 18.56
C ALA A 200 -19.19 17.69 19.36
N GLU A 201 -19.82 17.61 20.53
CA GLU A 201 -19.78 16.39 21.36
C GLU A 201 -20.41 15.17 20.68
N PRO A 202 -21.65 15.20 20.16
CA PRO A 202 -22.20 14.04 19.48
C PRO A 202 -21.42 13.71 18.20
N ALA A 203 -20.90 14.71 17.49
CA ALA A 203 -20.05 14.48 16.32
C ALA A 203 -18.76 13.72 16.71
N TRP A 204 -18.11 14.08 17.80
CA TRP A 204 -16.93 13.41 18.30
C TRP A 204 -17.19 11.94 18.63
N ASN A 205 -18.29 11.64 19.33
CA ASN A 205 -18.64 10.26 19.68
C ASN A 205 -18.86 9.39 18.45
N TYR A 206 -19.59 9.88 17.44
CA TYR A 206 -19.79 9.16 16.19
C TYR A 206 -18.47 8.97 15.42
N PHE A 207 -17.61 9.97 15.42
CA PHE A 207 -16.28 9.89 14.80
C PHE A 207 -15.40 8.82 15.44
N VAL A 208 -15.38 8.74 16.78
CA VAL A 208 -14.62 7.72 17.52
C VAL A 208 -15.17 6.32 17.24
N VAL A 209 -16.49 6.14 17.27
CA VAL A 209 -17.12 4.84 16.97
C VAL A 209 -16.80 4.42 15.54
N MET A 210 -16.97 5.29 14.57
CA MET A 210 -16.63 5.03 13.16
C MET A 210 -15.16 4.60 13.02
N THR A 211 -14.24 5.33 13.63
CA THR A 211 -12.80 5.06 13.55
C THR A 211 -12.45 3.71 14.18
N ALA A 212 -13.00 3.41 15.35
CA ALA A 212 -12.78 2.13 16.03
C ALA A 212 -13.30 0.94 15.21
N VAL A 213 -14.52 1.07 14.66
CA VAL A 213 -15.10 0.03 13.79
C VAL A 213 -14.28 -0.13 12.50
N ALA A 214 -13.78 0.95 11.92
CA ALA A 214 -12.91 0.90 10.74
C ALA A 214 -11.60 0.16 11.01
N PHE A 215 -10.97 0.33 12.18
CA PHE A 215 -9.80 -0.45 12.58
C PHE A 215 -10.11 -1.94 12.68
N ILE A 216 -11.22 -2.31 13.29
CA ILE A 216 -11.64 -3.72 13.41
C ILE A 216 -11.91 -4.30 12.02
N LEU A 217 -12.63 -3.56 11.18
CA LEU A 217 -12.97 -3.98 9.82
C LEU A 217 -11.72 -4.21 8.95
N GLY A 218 -10.71 -3.36 9.07
CA GLY A 218 -9.44 -3.52 8.35
C GLY A 218 -8.73 -4.84 8.70
N VAL A 219 -8.74 -5.25 9.97
CA VAL A 219 -8.24 -6.57 10.39
C VAL A 219 -9.07 -7.68 9.75
N LEU A 220 -10.40 -7.61 9.90
CA LEU A 220 -11.32 -8.67 9.47
C LEU A 220 -11.36 -8.88 7.94
N ILE A 221 -11.09 -7.84 7.16
CA ILE A 221 -11.02 -7.94 5.69
C ILE A 221 -9.75 -8.69 5.26
N ILE A 222 -8.62 -8.49 5.94
CA ILE A 222 -7.33 -9.03 5.50
C ILE A 222 -7.04 -10.43 6.04
N ILE A 223 -7.58 -10.82 7.20
CA ILE A 223 -7.29 -12.13 7.81
C ILE A 223 -7.71 -13.33 6.94
N PRO A 224 -8.80 -13.31 6.14
CA PRO A 224 -9.18 -14.44 5.31
C PRO A 224 -8.35 -14.57 4.02
N ILE A 225 -7.54 -13.57 3.68
CA ILE A 225 -6.77 -13.56 2.45
C ILE A 225 -5.46 -14.35 2.66
N GLY A 226 -5.19 -15.29 1.77
CA GLY A 226 -3.99 -16.13 1.81
C GLY A 226 -2.73 -15.41 1.31
N GLY A 227 -1.56 -15.94 1.67
CA GLY A 227 -0.26 -15.39 1.28
C GLY A 227 -0.05 -15.26 -0.24
N ALA A 228 -0.65 -16.16 -1.03
CA ALA A 228 -0.57 -16.13 -2.49
C ALA A 228 -1.23 -14.89 -3.12
N ASP A 229 -2.29 -14.36 -2.49
CA ASP A 229 -3.01 -13.18 -2.96
C ASP A 229 -2.48 -11.86 -2.34
N MET A 230 -1.51 -11.95 -1.42
CA MET A 230 -0.94 -10.78 -0.73
C MET A 230 -0.35 -9.71 -1.65
N PRO A 231 0.28 -9.99 -2.79
CA PRO A 231 0.74 -8.94 -3.71
C PRO A 231 -0.38 -8.02 -4.18
N VAL A 232 -1.56 -8.58 -4.50
CA VAL A 232 -2.75 -7.80 -4.87
C VAL A 232 -3.24 -6.96 -3.71
N VAL A 233 -3.26 -7.54 -2.50
CA VAL A 233 -3.67 -6.86 -1.27
C VAL A 233 -2.76 -5.67 -0.96
N VAL A 234 -1.44 -5.84 -1.04
CA VAL A 234 -0.47 -4.75 -0.82
C VAL A 234 -0.69 -3.62 -1.83
N SER A 235 -0.92 -3.94 -3.10
CA SER A 235 -1.25 -2.94 -4.12
C SER A 235 -2.57 -2.22 -3.82
N MET A 236 -3.58 -2.92 -3.31
CA MET A 236 -4.86 -2.31 -2.92
C MET A 236 -4.73 -1.45 -1.65
N LEU A 237 -3.93 -1.86 -0.68
CA LEU A 237 -3.61 -1.05 0.50
C LEU A 237 -2.84 0.22 0.12
N ASN A 238 -1.97 0.15 -0.92
CA ASN A 238 -1.36 1.35 -1.51
C ASN A 238 -2.43 2.29 -2.09
N SER A 239 -3.43 1.74 -2.79
CA SER A 239 -4.55 2.54 -3.29
C SER A 239 -5.33 3.20 -2.15
N TYR A 240 -5.65 2.47 -1.10
CA TYR A 240 -6.35 3.00 0.07
C TYR A 240 -5.54 4.11 0.77
N SER A 241 -4.22 3.94 0.92
CA SER A 241 -3.37 4.98 1.48
C SER A 241 -3.39 6.27 0.64
N GLY A 242 -3.43 6.14 -0.69
CA GLY A 242 -3.58 7.27 -1.60
C GLY A 242 -4.93 7.97 -1.43
N TRP A 243 -6.02 7.23 -1.36
CA TRP A 243 -7.35 7.81 -1.17
C TRP A 243 -7.52 8.44 0.22
N ALA A 244 -6.93 7.87 1.27
CA ALA A 244 -6.90 8.48 2.60
C ALA A 244 -6.15 9.82 2.56
N ALA A 245 -4.99 9.88 1.91
CA ALA A 245 -4.22 11.11 1.73
C ALA A 245 -5.01 12.16 0.93
N ALA A 246 -5.71 11.78 -0.13
CA ALA A 246 -6.55 12.69 -0.91
C ALA A 246 -7.72 13.23 -0.07
N GLY A 247 -8.42 12.36 0.68
CA GLY A 247 -9.52 12.76 1.56
C GLY A 247 -9.09 13.77 2.63
N ILE A 248 -7.96 13.53 3.29
CA ILE A 248 -7.37 14.49 4.22
C ILE A 248 -6.91 15.75 3.49
N GLY A 249 -6.38 15.62 2.27
CA GLY A 249 -5.99 16.76 1.44
C GLY A 249 -7.13 17.72 1.12
N PHE A 250 -8.33 17.20 0.85
CA PHE A 250 -9.53 18.01 0.67
C PHE A 250 -9.88 18.78 1.94
N SER A 251 -9.95 18.10 3.08
CA SER A 251 -10.28 18.72 4.37
C SER A 251 -9.31 19.81 4.79
N LEU A 252 -8.01 19.64 4.47
CA LEU A 252 -6.96 20.62 4.77
C LEU A 252 -6.74 21.64 3.64
N ASN A 253 -7.52 21.58 2.57
CA ASN A 253 -7.35 22.40 1.36
C ASN A 253 -5.90 22.36 0.83
N ASN A 254 -5.27 21.17 0.88
CA ASN A 254 -3.90 20.95 0.44
C ASN A 254 -3.88 20.27 -0.94
N SER A 255 -3.69 21.08 -1.99
CA SER A 255 -3.69 20.61 -3.37
C SER A 255 -2.62 19.54 -3.66
N MET A 256 -1.49 19.59 -2.94
CA MET A 256 -0.42 18.61 -3.09
C MET A 256 -0.85 17.21 -2.62
N LEU A 257 -1.50 17.11 -1.45
CA LEU A 257 -2.04 15.85 -0.94
C LEU A 257 -3.16 15.31 -1.83
N ILE A 258 -4.01 16.19 -2.37
CA ILE A 258 -5.08 15.80 -3.29
C ILE A 258 -4.49 15.16 -4.55
N VAL A 259 -3.55 15.84 -5.21
CA VAL A 259 -2.94 15.37 -6.46
C VAL A 259 -2.13 14.10 -6.23
N ALA A 260 -1.22 14.09 -5.26
CA ALA A 260 -0.39 12.93 -4.96
C ALA A 260 -1.23 11.73 -4.51
N GLY A 261 -2.20 11.95 -3.61
CA GLY A 261 -3.10 10.92 -3.12
C GLY A 261 -3.97 10.31 -4.23
N SER A 262 -4.52 11.14 -5.10
CA SER A 262 -5.33 10.69 -6.24
C SER A 262 -4.50 9.87 -7.24
N LEU A 263 -3.27 10.27 -7.53
CA LEU A 263 -2.36 9.53 -8.42
C LEU A 263 -2.00 8.17 -7.83
N VAL A 264 -1.60 8.13 -6.57
CA VAL A 264 -1.25 6.88 -5.87
C VAL A 264 -2.48 5.98 -5.74
N GLY A 265 -3.62 6.54 -5.36
CA GLY A 265 -4.87 5.81 -5.23
C GLY A 265 -5.32 5.16 -6.53
N SER A 266 -5.31 5.91 -7.62
CA SER A 266 -5.70 5.42 -8.95
C SER A 266 -4.72 4.37 -9.48
N SER A 267 -3.41 4.63 -9.38
CA SER A 267 -2.39 3.70 -9.86
C SER A 267 -2.41 2.38 -9.10
N GLY A 268 -2.59 2.41 -7.78
CA GLY A 268 -2.72 1.20 -6.96
C GLY A 268 -3.93 0.35 -7.30
N ALA A 269 -5.10 0.99 -7.55
CA ALA A 269 -6.32 0.30 -7.95
C ALA A 269 -6.17 -0.37 -9.33
N ILE A 270 -5.63 0.36 -10.31
CA ILE A 270 -5.37 -0.16 -11.65
C ILE A 270 -4.40 -1.34 -11.59
N LEU A 271 -3.30 -1.20 -10.83
CA LEU A 271 -2.32 -2.27 -10.68
C LEU A 271 -2.94 -3.51 -10.04
N SER A 272 -3.74 -3.36 -8.98
CA SER A 272 -4.45 -4.46 -8.33
C SER A 272 -5.37 -5.20 -9.30
N TYR A 273 -6.11 -4.45 -10.12
CA TYR A 273 -6.97 -5.04 -11.15
C TYR A 273 -6.19 -5.83 -12.19
N ILE A 274 -5.09 -5.26 -12.71
CA ILE A 274 -4.23 -5.91 -13.70
C ILE A 274 -3.60 -7.18 -13.10
N MET A 275 -3.13 -7.13 -11.85
CA MET A 275 -2.57 -8.28 -11.16
C MET A 275 -3.60 -9.40 -10.97
N CYS A 276 -4.83 -9.08 -10.56
CA CYS A 276 -5.91 -10.06 -10.48
C CYS A 276 -6.18 -10.72 -11.84
N LYS A 277 -6.23 -9.93 -12.90
CA LYS A 277 -6.40 -10.46 -14.27
C LYS A 277 -5.25 -11.36 -14.69
N ALA A 278 -4.01 -10.98 -14.39
CA ALA A 278 -2.82 -11.79 -14.69
C ALA A 278 -2.79 -13.11 -13.89
N MET A 279 -3.29 -13.11 -12.67
CA MET A 279 -3.41 -14.29 -11.81
C MET A 279 -4.65 -15.15 -12.12
N ASN A 280 -5.48 -14.74 -13.09
CA ASN A 280 -6.77 -15.37 -13.40
C ASN A 280 -7.71 -15.43 -12.17
N ARG A 281 -7.72 -14.37 -11.37
CA ARG A 281 -8.54 -14.22 -10.16
C ARG A 281 -9.53 -13.09 -10.34
N SER A 282 -10.73 -13.25 -9.78
CA SER A 282 -11.68 -12.14 -9.71
C SER A 282 -11.21 -11.09 -8.70
N PHE A 283 -11.13 -9.82 -9.12
CA PHE A 283 -10.74 -8.70 -8.29
C PHE A 283 -11.60 -8.58 -7.01
N PHE A 284 -12.91 -8.68 -7.16
CA PHE A 284 -13.83 -8.63 -6.02
C PHE A 284 -13.68 -9.82 -5.08
N ASN A 285 -13.42 -11.02 -5.61
CA ASN A 285 -13.19 -12.19 -4.77
C ASN A 285 -11.92 -12.04 -3.92
N VAL A 286 -10.87 -11.46 -4.47
CA VAL A 286 -9.62 -11.24 -3.72
C VAL A 286 -9.82 -10.19 -2.62
N ILE A 287 -10.45 -9.05 -2.94
CA ILE A 287 -10.62 -7.95 -1.99
C ILE A 287 -11.61 -8.30 -0.86
N LEU A 288 -12.68 -9.00 -1.18
CA LEU A 288 -13.70 -9.39 -0.19
C LEU A 288 -13.30 -10.63 0.62
N GLY A 289 -12.09 -11.16 0.42
CA GLY A 289 -11.59 -12.29 1.18
C GLY A 289 -12.20 -13.63 0.79
N GLY A 290 -12.43 -13.80 -0.52
CA GLY A 290 -12.92 -15.08 -1.06
C GLY A 290 -14.37 -15.36 -0.71
N PHE A 291 -15.30 -14.82 -1.47
CA PHE A 291 -16.60 -15.46 -1.64
C PHE A 291 -16.35 -16.81 -2.34
N GLY A 292 -16.03 -17.82 -1.59
CA GLY A 292 -15.87 -19.18 -2.08
C GLY A 292 -14.49 -19.77 -1.79
N GLY A 293 -14.32 -20.34 -0.61
CA GLY A 293 -13.28 -21.33 -0.34
C GLY A 293 -13.30 -22.53 -1.30
N ASP A 294 -14.37 -22.66 -2.08
CA ASP A 294 -14.55 -23.75 -3.07
C ASP A 294 -14.20 -23.34 -4.51
N VAL A 295 -14.10 -22.03 -4.83
CA VAL A 295 -13.74 -21.57 -6.19
C VAL A 295 -12.23 -21.57 -6.41
N ALA A 296 -11.42 -21.61 -5.34
CA ALA A 296 -9.96 -21.76 -5.48
C ALA A 296 -9.55 -23.15 -6.02
N ALA A 297 -10.40 -24.15 -5.85
CA ALA A 297 -10.25 -25.46 -6.48
C ALA A 297 -10.89 -25.52 -7.89
N GLY A 298 -11.84 -24.63 -8.20
CA GLY A 298 -12.63 -24.68 -9.43
C GLY A 298 -12.19 -23.76 -10.57
N ALA A 299 -11.42 -22.68 -10.31
CA ALA A 299 -10.96 -21.77 -11.35
C ALA A 299 -9.67 -22.25 -12.05
N ALA A 300 -9.07 -23.32 -11.57
CA ALA A 300 -8.14 -24.15 -12.33
C ALA A 300 -8.85 -25.27 -13.10
N GLY A 301 -10.15 -25.10 -13.35
CA GLY A 301 -11.00 -26.08 -14.02
C GLY A 301 -10.98 -26.05 -15.55
N GLY A 302 -9.84 -26.23 -16.14
CA GLY A 302 -9.74 -27.29 -17.13
C GLY A 302 -9.39 -28.56 -16.32
N ALA A 303 -10.10 -29.65 -16.57
CA ALA A 303 -9.92 -30.91 -15.91
C ALA A 303 -8.43 -31.17 -15.60
N GLN A 304 -8.02 -30.86 -14.36
CA GLN A 304 -6.76 -31.41 -13.87
C GLN A 304 -7.05 -32.89 -13.66
N GLU A 305 -6.74 -33.67 -14.70
CA GLU A 305 -6.29 -35.03 -14.45
C GLU A 305 -5.44 -34.96 -13.19
N GLN A 306 -5.81 -35.68 -12.16
CA GLN A 306 -4.95 -35.91 -11.01
C GLN A 306 -3.69 -36.59 -11.53
N ARG A 307 -2.75 -35.81 -12.04
CA ARG A 307 -1.43 -36.29 -12.38
C ARG A 307 -0.76 -36.65 -11.08
N ASN A 308 -0.49 -37.93 -10.89
CA ASN A 308 0.30 -38.41 -9.77
C ASN A 308 1.65 -37.68 -9.78
N VAL A 309 1.76 -36.62 -8.95
CA VAL A 309 3.02 -35.92 -8.76
C VAL A 309 3.88 -36.75 -7.85
N LYS A 310 4.96 -37.30 -8.39
CA LYS A 310 6.01 -37.95 -7.59
C LYS A 310 6.96 -36.88 -7.07
N SER A 311 7.17 -36.87 -5.77
CA SER A 311 8.25 -36.09 -5.18
C SER A 311 9.59 -36.71 -5.58
N GLY A 312 10.52 -35.90 -6.10
CA GLY A 312 11.87 -36.33 -6.46
C GLY A 312 12.93 -35.52 -5.71
N SER A 313 14.11 -36.08 -5.59
CA SER A 313 15.28 -35.40 -5.04
C SER A 313 16.02 -34.57 -6.11
N ALA A 314 16.96 -33.71 -5.69
CA ALA A 314 17.85 -33.01 -6.62
C ALA A 314 18.71 -33.99 -7.43
N ASP A 315 19.05 -35.15 -6.87
CA ASP A 315 19.84 -36.21 -7.52
C ASP A 315 19.04 -36.91 -8.61
N ASP A 316 17.73 -37.15 -8.39
CA ASP A 316 16.83 -37.70 -9.39
C ASP A 316 16.71 -36.74 -10.60
N ALA A 317 16.59 -35.45 -10.34
CA ALA A 317 16.57 -34.42 -11.38
C ALA A 317 17.90 -34.38 -12.17
N ALA A 318 19.03 -34.44 -11.47
CA ALA A 318 20.34 -34.45 -12.07
C ALA A 318 20.52 -35.70 -12.96
N PHE A 319 20.09 -36.89 -12.51
CA PHE A 319 20.11 -38.10 -13.29
C PHE A 319 19.29 -37.99 -14.59
N LEU A 320 18.08 -37.48 -14.50
CA LEU A 320 17.21 -37.27 -15.67
C LEU A 320 17.84 -36.30 -16.65
N MET A 321 18.41 -35.18 -16.18
CA MET A 321 19.07 -34.20 -17.03
C MET A 321 20.32 -34.71 -17.70
N THR A 322 21.08 -35.58 -17.02
CA THR A 322 22.31 -36.17 -17.56
C THR A 322 22.03 -37.16 -18.67
N ASN A 323 20.89 -37.86 -18.61
CA ASN A 323 20.49 -38.87 -19.61
C ASN A 323 19.59 -38.30 -20.72
N ALA A 324 19.23 -37.00 -20.67
CA ALA A 324 18.42 -36.37 -21.68
C ALA A 324 19.28 -35.84 -22.84
N GLU A 325 18.84 -36.05 -24.09
CA GLU A 325 19.49 -35.48 -25.27
C GLU A 325 19.35 -33.97 -25.34
N THR A 326 18.23 -33.42 -24.86
CA THR A 326 17.93 -32.02 -24.87
C THR A 326 17.24 -31.62 -23.57
N VAL A 327 17.75 -30.59 -22.92
CA VAL A 327 17.17 -30.00 -21.71
C VAL A 327 16.76 -28.56 -21.98
N ILE A 328 15.47 -28.26 -21.84
CA ILE A 328 14.93 -26.88 -21.96
C ILE A 328 14.67 -26.37 -20.54
N ILE A 329 15.35 -25.29 -20.15
CA ILE A 329 15.18 -24.65 -18.85
C ILE A 329 14.30 -23.42 -19.02
N ILE A 330 13.15 -23.41 -18.36
CA ILE A 330 12.21 -22.26 -18.34
C ILE A 330 12.31 -21.62 -16.97
N PRO A 331 13.11 -20.53 -16.81
CA PRO A 331 13.28 -19.88 -15.53
C PRO A 331 12.00 -19.16 -15.12
N GLY A 332 11.58 -19.36 -13.88
CA GLY A 332 10.48 -18.61 -13.25
C GLY A 332 11.00 -17.66 -12.18
N TYR A 333 10.09 -16.86 -11.61
CA TYR A 333 10.41 -15.90 -10.55
C TYR A 333 11.10 -16.54 -9.33
N GLY A 334 10.78 -17.78 -9.01
CA GLY A 334 11.43 -18.52 -7.92
C GLY A 334 12.95 -18.62 -8.06
N LEU A 335 13.48 -18.67 -9.28
CA LEU A 335 14.91 -18.68 -9.54
C LEU A 335 15.57 -17.35 -9.13
N ALA A 336 14.90 -16.22 -9.36
CA ALA A 336 15.37 -14.90 -8.95
C ALA A 336 15.30 -14.73 -7.43
N VAL A 337 14.23 -15.19 -6.78
CA VAL A 337 14.06 -15.15 -5.32
C VAL A 337 15.14 -15.98 -4.62
N ALA A 338 15.44 -17.17 -5.14
CA ALA A 338 16.50 -18.03 -4.64
C ALA A 338 17.91 -17.52 -4.97
N ARG A 339 18.06 -16.45 -5.75
CA ARG A 339 19.35 -15.93 -6.25
C ARG A 339 20.18 -16.99 -6.97
N ALA A 340 19.50 -17.96 -7.58
CA ALA A 340 20.12 -19.12 -8.22
C ALA A 340 20.44 -18.88 -9.71
N GLN A 341 20.07 -17.74 -10.29
CA GLN A 341 20.33 -17.39 -11.69
C GLN A 341 21.80 -17.48 -12.07
N HIS A 342 22.71 -17.04 -11.17
CA HIS A 342 24.15 -17.08 -11.43
C HIS A 342 24.70 -18.51 -11.40
N ALA A 343 24.09 -19.41 -10.60
CA ALA A 343 24.49 -20.81 -10.58
C ALA A 343 24.05 -21.53 -11.85
N LEU A 344 22.85 -21.21 -12.35
CA LEU A 344 22.34 -21.71 -13.61
C LEU A 344 23.15 -21.19 -14.80
N ASP A 345 23.43 -19.89 -14.86
CA ASP A 345 24.19 -19.26 -15.94
C ASP A 345 25.62 -19.81 -16.01
N ARG A 346 26.29 -19.99 -14.88
CA ARG A 346 27.63 -20.58 -14.82
C ARG A 346 27.70 -22.00 -15.36
N LYS A 347 26.65 -22.81 -15.16
CA LYS A 347 26.56 -24.18 -15.70
C LYS A 347 26.21 -24.18 -17.19
N SER A 348 25.29 -23.32 -17.63
CA SER A 348 24.93 -23.21 -19.04
C SER A 348 26.10 -22.75 -19.90
N THR A 349 26.93 -21.82 -19.41
CA THR A 349 28.14 -21.34 -20.11
C THR A 349 29.20 -22.44 -20.23
N ARG A 350 29.35 -23.32 -19.23
CA ARG A 350 30.27 -24.47 -19.31
C ARG A 350 29.79 -25.56 -20.25
N LEU A 351 28.48 -25.77 -20.38
CA LEU A 351 27.89 -26.73 -21.32
C LEU A 351 27.93 -26.21 -22.76
N ASN A 352 27.83 -24.92 -22.99
CA ASN A 352 27.85 -24.28 -24.28
C ASN A 352 29.26 -24.14 -24.89
N SER A 353 30.32 -24.37 -24.11
CA SER A 353 31.70 -24.34 -24.65
C SER A 353 32.04 -25.55 -25.53
N SER A 354 31.16 -26.54 -25.60
CA SER A 354 31.32 -27.73 -26.47
C SER A 354 30.41 -27.75 -27.72
N HIS A 355 29.36 -26.92 -27.80
CA HIS A 355 28.49 -26.77 -28.96
C HIS A 355 28.00 -25.34 -29.13
N SER A 356 28.39 -24.70 -30.24
CA SER A 356 28.01 -23.37 -30.63
C SER A 356 26.51 -23.27 -30.99
N GLN A 357 25.67 -22.97 -30.03
CA GLN A 357 24.34 -22.36 -30.28
C GLN A 357 24.03 -21.32 -29.23
N GLN A 358 24.09 -20.06 -29.66
CA GLN A 358 23.65 -18.92 -28.88
C GLN A 358 22.17 -19.02 -28.55
N SER A 359 21.80 -19.31 -27.31
CA SER A 359 20.47 -19.03 -26.83
C SER A 359 20.36 -17.53 -26.52
N ARG A 360 19.74 -16.77 -27.41
CA ARG A 360 19.28 -15.40 -27.09
C ARG A 360 18.10 -15.53 -26.14
N MET A 361 18.28 -15.17 -24.87
CA MET A 361 17.14 -14.89 -24.00
C MET A 361 16.41 -13.66 -24.54
N PRO A 362 15.09 -13.71 -24.71
CA PRO A 362 14.34 -12.51 -24.96
C PRO A 362 14.41 -11.62 -23.72
N SER A 363 14.98 -10.43 -23.87
CA SER A 363 14.89 -9.38 -22.87
C SER A 363 13.46 -8.79 -22.97
N SER A 364 12.55 -9.26 -22.18
CA SER A 364 11.25 -8.62 -22.02
C SER A 364 10.55 -9.06 -20.76
N ALA A 365 10.21 -8.04 -20.06
CA ALA A 365 9.24 -7.65 -19.06
C ALA A 365 9.75 -7.58 -17.66
#